data_81be9fcd01dc5ad9d2cd0dcc05513b82
#
_entry.id   81be9fcd01dc5ad9d2cd0dcc05513b82
#
_cell.length_a   1.000
_cell.length_b   1.000
_cell.length_c   1.000
_cell.angle_alpha   90.00
_cell.angle_beta   90.00
_cell.angle_gamma   90.00
#
_symmetry.space_group_name_H-M   'P 1'
#
loop_
_entity.id
_entity.type
_entity.pdbx_description
1 polymer ?
#
loop_
_entity_poly.entity_id
_entity_poly.type
_entity_poly.pdbx_seq_one_letter_code
_entity_poly.pdbx_strand_id
1 'polypeptide(L)'
;MLRRPEEASYHAFVEALRVARDFPTYLPWPMSPGWWVSDVGVVGERPARATVTCSSGTSALDGPVDVCVVTEESGTGLGARCAGTLALDHGAEIGLGPPSVRVRVLSQAVPLWAVSTAGSDVELDRAVLAGECDGRWLWVVLRPASAMLLLREEWILRDVSGLGPPLVELPFGGPRPGW
;
A
#
# COMPACT_ATOMS: atom_id res chain seq x y z
N MET A 1 -7.05 -8.89 -14.69
CA MET A 1 -5.60 -9.22 -14.86
C MET A 1 -4.78 -8.21 -14.07
N LEU A 2 -3.71 -8.63 -13.38
CA LEU A 2 -2.77 -7.73 -12.71
C LEU A 2 -1.78 -7.18 -13.75
N ARG A 3 -1.64 -5.86 -13.77
CA ARG A 3 -0.60 -5.14 -14.51
C ARG A 3 0.41 -4.60 -13.50
N ARG A 4 1.65 -5.02 -13.63
CA ARG A 4 2.76 -4.60 -12.79
C ARG A 4 3.96 -4.36 -13.71
N PRO A 5 4.44 -3.11 -13.87
CA PRO A 5 5.57 -2.80 -14.72
C PRO A 5 6.84 -3.55 -14.29
N GLU A 6 7.78 -3.73 -15.17
CA GLU A 6 9.07 -4.37 -14.82
C GLU A 6 9.91 -3.46 -13.94
N GLU A 7 9.83 -2.16 -14.13
CA GLU A 7 10.58 -1.17 -13.36
C GLU A 7 9.66 -0.05 -12.87
N ALA A 8 9.94 0.44 -11.67
CA ALA A 8 9.30 1.63 -11.15
C ALA A 8 9.95 2.86 -11.81
N SER A 9 9.19 3.56 -12.63
CA SER A 9 9.59 4.80 -13.28
C SER A 9 8.42 5.78 -13.32
N TYR A 10 8.71 7.05 -13.51
CA TYR A 10 7.66 8.06 -13.70
C TYR A 10 6.68 7.65 -14.80
N HIS A 11 7.21 7.20 -15.95
CA HIS A 11 6.38 6.79 -17.08
C HIS A 11 5.47 5.60 -16.72
N ALA A 12 6.03 4.57 -16.10
CA ALA A 12 5.28 3.38 -15.67
C ALA A 12 4.20 3.74 -14.64
N PHE A 13 4.52 4.66 -13.73
CA PHE A 13 3.57 5.13 -12.72
C PHE A 13 2.42 5.91 -13.35
N VAL A 14 2.70 6.84 -14.26
CA VAL A 14 1.67 7.60 -14.99
C VAL A 14 0.77 6.67 -15.82
N GLU A 15 1.34 5.66 -16.47
CA GLU A 15 0.54 4.67 -17.21
C GLU A 15 -0.34 3.84 -16.27
N ALA A 16 0.16 3.45 -15.10
CA ALA A 16 -0.64 2.76 -14.09
C ALA A 16 -1.83 3.63 -13.64
N LEU A 17 -1.59 4.92 -13.35
CA LEU A 17 -2.67 5.86 -12.99
C LEU A 17 -3.68 6.07 -14.12
N ARG A 18 -3.23 6.05 -15.37
CA ARG A 18 -4.12 6.16 -16.54
C ARG A 18 -5.04 4.94 -16.67
N VAL A 19 -4.52 3.75 -16.35
CA VAL A 19 -5.32 2.50 -16.30
C VAL A 19 -6.28 2.53 -15.12
N ALA A 20 -5.78 2.99 -13.96
CA ALA A 20 -6.54 3.08 -12.71
C ALA A 20 -7.40 4.36 -12.62
N ARG A 21 -7.65 5.03 -13.73
CA ARG A 21 -8.43 6.28 -13.76
C ARG A 21 -9.70 6.15 -12.92
N ASP A 22 -9.93 7.14 -12.06
CA ASP A 22 -11.07 7.22 -11.15
C ASP A 22 -11.06 6.16 -10.03
N PHE A 23 -9.94 5.44 -9.86
CA PHE A 23 -9.74 4.53 -8.74
C PHE A 23 -8.66 5.07 -7.79
N PRO A 24 -8.92 5.12 -6.47
CA PRO A 24 -7.98 5.68 -5.50
C PRO A 24 -6.64 4.95 -5.52
N THR A 25 -5.57 5.71 -5.58
CA THR A 25 -4.19 5.21 -5.55
C THR A 25 -3.42 6.03 -4.54
N TYR A 26 -3.08 5.42 -3.40
CA TYR A 26 -2.52 6.14 -2.27
C TYR A 26 -1.00 6.00 -2.18
N LEU A 27 -0.34 7.11 -1.86
CA LEU A 27 1.07 7.17 -1.46
C LEU A 27 1.21 7.87 -0.12
N PRO A 28 2.20 7.49 0.71
CA PRO A 28 2.63 8.32 1.83
C PRO A 28 3.02 9.71 1.34
N TRP A 29 2.49 10.74 1.99
CA TRP A 29 2.67 12.12 1.52
C TRP A 29 2.82 13.12 2.69
N PRO A 30 3.80 14.04 2.63
CA PRO A 30 4.90 14.06 1.67
C PRO A 30 5.82 12.85 1.84
N MET A 31 6.50 12.46 0.75
CA MET A 31 7.49 11.39 0.84
C MET A 31 8.71 11.89 1.61
N SER A 32 9.16 11.12 2.59
CA SER A 32 10.31 11.47 3.40
C SER A 32 11.59 11.54 2.55
N PRO A 33 12.54 12.43 2.87
CA PRO A 33 13.82 12.48 2.18
C PRO A 33 14.52 11.11 2.15
N GLY A 34 15.07 10.74 1.01
CA GLY A 34 15.74 9.46 0.81
C GLY A 34 14.81 8.27 0.57
N TRP A 35 13.51 8.49 0.51
CA TRP A 35 12.53 7.47 0.10
C TRP A 35 12.21 7.63 -1.38
N TRP A 36 11.77 6.54 -2.01
CA TRP A 36 11.39 6.49 -3.42
C TRP A 36 10.21 5.56 -3.65
N VAL A 37 9.52 5.75 -4.76
CA VAL A 37 8.49 4.82 -5.24
C VAL A 37 9.20 3.65 -5.92
N SER A 38 9.06 2.46 -5.36
CA SER A 38 9.75 1.25 -5.79
C SER A 38 8.87 0.29 -6.60
N ASP A 39 7.55 0.46 -6.53
CA ASP A 39 6.63 -0.38 -7.31
C ASP A 39 5.24 0.25 -7.46
N VAL A 40 4.52 -0.20 -8.48
CA VAL A 40 3.12 0.11 -8.72
C VAL A 40 2.45 -1.07 -9.43
N GLY A 41 1.19 -1.28 -9.12
CA GLY A 41 0.39 -2.30 -9.82
C GLY A 41 -1.09 -1.94 -9.85
N VAL A 42 -1.79 -2.45 -10.86
CA VAL A 42 -3.22 -2.23 -11.06
C VAL A 42 -3.88 -3.55 -11.42
N VAL A 43 -5.01 -3.85 -10.79
CA VAL A 43 -5.88 -4.98 -11.15
C VAL A 43 -7.12 -4.45 -11.83
N GLY A 44 -7.48 -5.06 -12.96
CA GLY A 44 -8.57 -4.62 -13.81
C GLY A 44 -8.07 -3.73 -14.96
N GLU A 45 -8.95 -3.45 -15.90
CA GLU A 45 -8.59 -2.62 -17.06
C GLU A 45 -9.41 -1.34 -17.12
N ARG A 46 -10.70 -1.44 -17.06
CA ARG A 46 -11.66 -0.31 -16.99
C ARG A 46 -13.02 -0.88 -16.65
N PRO A 47 -13.49 -0.72 -15.41
CA PRO A 47 -12.83 -0.04 -14.30
C PRO A 47 -11.68 -0.84 -13.68
N ALA A 48 -10.73 -0.14 -13.06
CA ALA A 48 -9.78 -0.76 -12.14
C ALA A 48 -10.53 -1.25 -10.89
N ARG A 49 -10.02 -2.33 -10.29
CA ARG A 49 -10.61 -2.93 -9.09
C ARG A 49 -9.67 -2.93 -7.89
N ALA A 50 -8.40 -2.75 -8.15
CA ALA A 50 -7.41 -2.56 -7.10
C ALA A 50 -6.17 -1.85 -7.63
N THR A 51 -5.49 -1.15 -6.74
CA THR A 51 -4.18 -0.53 -6.98
C THR A 51 -3.25 -0.88 -5.84
N VAL A 52 -1.96 -0.95 -6.12
CA VAL A 52 -0.90 -1.02 -5.14
C VAL A 52 0.20 -0.05 -5.50
N THR A 53 0.73 0.61 -4.50
CA THR A 53 1.97 1.38 -4.60
C THR A 53 2.92 0.88 -3.54
N CYS A 54 4.21 0.82 -3.83
CA CYS A 54 5.22 0.55 -2.83
C CYS A 54 6.21 1.71 -2.77
N SER A 55 6.55 2.08 -1.56
CA SER A 55 7.59 3.06 -1.24
C SER A 55 8.69 2.36 -0.47
N SER A 56 9.92 2.67 -0.79
CA SER A 56 11.09 2.08 -0.12
C SER A 56 12.01 3.18 0.39
N GLY A 57 12.70 2.89 1.46
CA GLY A 57 13.63 3.81 2.08
C GLY A 57 14.42 3.15 3.19
N THR A 58 15.11 3.96 3.98
CA THR A 58 15.88 3.48 5.12
C THR A 58 15.43 4.20 6.38
N SER A 59 15.04 3.42 7.39
CA SER A 59 14.79 3.90 8.74
C SER A 59 16.05 3.75 9.58
N ALA A 60 16.28 4.71 10.47
CA ALA A 60 17.41 4.63 11.40
C ALA A 60 17.32 3.45 12.36
N LEU A 61 16.10 2.99 12.66
CA LEU A 61 15.85 1.88 13.60
C LEU A 61 15.78 0.52 12.88
N ASP A 62 15.22 0.48 11.67
CA ASP A 62 14.87 -0.77 10.99
C ASP A 62 15.81 -1.13 9.84
N GLY A 63 16.65 -0.18 9.40
CA GLY A 63 17.41 -0.33 8.16
C GLY A 63 16.51 -0.17 6.92
N PRO A 64 16.69 -0.99 5.87
CA PRO A 64 15.84 -0.95 4.69
C PRO A 64 14.39 -1.28 5.02
N VAL A 65 13.46 -0.46 4.53
CA VAL A 65 12.02 -0.60 4.75
C VAL A 65 11.29 -0.54 3.42
N ASP A 66 10.33 -1.43 3.25
CA ASP A 66 9.34 -1.38 2.18
C ASP A 66 7.95 -1.18 2.77
N VAL A 67 7.18 -0.29 2.17
CA VAL A 67 5.79 -0.03 2.53
C VAL A 67 4.92 -0.15 1.29
N CYS A 68 4.05 -1.15 1.27
CA CYS A 68 3.06 -1.30 0.20
C CYS A 68 1.69 -0.85 0.71
N VAL A 69 1.04 0.02 -0.04
CA VAL A 69 -0.33 0.48 0.20
C VAL A 69 -1.22 -0.06 -0.90
N VAL A 70 -2.23 -0.83 -0.52
CA VAL A 70 -3.18 -1.43 -1.45
C VAL A 70 -4.56 -0.85 -1.20
N THR A 71 -5.24 -0.48 -2.28
CA THR A 71 -6.67 -0.17 -2.26
C THR A 71 -7.37 -1.15 -3.16
N GLU A 72 -8.42 -1.81 -2.67
CA GLU A 72 -9.11 -2.82 -3.46
C GLU A 72 -10.60 -2.90 -3.21
N GLU A 73 -11.33 -3.27 -4.24
CA GLU A 73 -12.71 -3.75 -4.10
C GLU A 73 -12.73 -5.13 -3.46
N SER A 74 -13.75 -5.38 -2.67
CA SER A 74 -13.95 -6.67 -2.01
C SER A 74 -13.86 -7.85 -3.01
N GLY A 75 -13.13 -8.88 -2.62
CA GLY A 75 -12.96 -10.07 -3.46
C GLY A 75 -11.89 -9.94 -4.56
N THR A 76 -11.10 -8.88 -4.60
CA THR A 76 -10.01 -8.74 -5.58
C THR A 76 -8.78 -9.55 -5.20
N GLY A 77 -8.42 -9.58 -3.91
CA GLY A 77 -7.34 -10.38 -3.36
C GLY A 77 -5.93 -9.81 -3.57
N LEU A 78 -5.80 -8.56 -3.99
CA LEU A 78 -4.49 -7.94 -4.17
C LEU A 78 -3.80 -7.69 -2.82
N GLY A 79 -4.58 -7.25 -1.81
CA GLY A 79 -4.08 -7.04 -0.46
C GLY A 79 -3.53 -8.32 0.16
N ALA A 80 -4.27 -9.43 0.05
CA ALA A 80 -3.82 -10.75 0.52
C ALA A 80 -2.55 -11.20 -0.19
N ARG A 81 -2.46 -10.97 -1.50
CA ARG A 81 -1.25 -11.26 -2.28
C ARG A 81 -0.04 -10.45 -1.80
N CYS A 82 -0.19 -9.14 -1.64
CA CYS A 82 0.89 -8.28 -1.14
C CYS A 82 1.30 -8.63 0.29
N ALA A 83 0.34 -9.05 1.09
CA ALA A 83 0.57 -9.52 2.45
C ALA A 83 1.22 -10.91 2.51
N GLY A 84 1.22 -11.67 1.42
CA GLY A 84 1.68 -13.06 1.41
C GLY A 84 0.82 -13.96 2.30
N THR A 85 -0.49 -13.73 2.36
CA THR A 85 -1.44 -14.55 3.11
C THR A 85 -2.36 -15.29 2.16
N LEU A 86 -2.75 -16.50 2.54
CA LEU A 86 -3.71 -17.31 1.78
C LEU A 86 -5.17 -16.96 2.09
N ALA A 87 -5.41 -16.32 3.24
CA ALA A 87 -6.75 -15.95 3.64
C ALA A 87 -7.22 -14.72 2.85
N LEU A 88 -8.26 -14.90 2.06
CA LEU A 88 -8.91 -13.82 1.31
C LEU A 88 -9.95 -13.06 2.15
N ASP A 89 -10.45 -13.68 3.19
CA ASP A 89 -11.46 -13.11 4.09
C ASP A 89 -10.84 -12.80 5.46
N HIS A 90 -10.50 -11.55 5.65
CA HIS A 90 -10.01 -11.02 6.93
C HIS A 90 -11.08 -10.20 7.66
N GLY A 91 -12.32 -10.22 7.18
CA GLY A 91 -13.41 -9.43 7.73
C GLY A 91 -13.66 -9.70 9.21
N ALA A 92 -13.36 -10.92 9.68
CA ALA A 92 -13.52 -11.30 11.08
C ALA A 92 -12.51 -10.60 12.03
N GLU A 93 -11.34 -10.19 11.54
CA GLU A 93 -10.30 -9.53 12.34
C GLU A 93 -10.45 -8.01 12.33
N ILE A 94 -11.06 -7.47 11.28
CA ILE A 94 -11.22 -6.04 11.08
C ILE A 94 -12.45 -5.54 11.82
N GLY A 95 -12.26 -4.48 12.62
CA GLY A 95 -13.34 -3.88 13.42
C GLY A 95 -13.55 -4.52 14.78
N LEU A 96 -12.83 -5.59 15.13
CA LEU A 96 -12.87 -6.18 16.46
C LEU A 96 -11.88 -5.47 17.39
N GLY A 97 -12.41 -4.88 18.46
CA GLY A 97 -11.60 -4.15 19.43
C GLY A 97 -11.02 -2.83 18.89
N PRO A 98 -10.07 -2.23 19.61
CA PRO A 98 -9.44 -1.00 19.19
C PRO A 98 -8.54 -1.22 17.96
N PRO A 99 -8.48 -0.26 17.02
CA PRO A 99 -7.56 -0.36 15.91
C PRO A 99 -6.10 -0.29 16.38
N SER A 100 -5.21 -0.94 15.64
CA SER A 100 -3.78 -0.92 15.94
C SER A 100 -3.15 0.43 15.65
N VAL A 101 -3.58 1.07 14.57
CA VAL A 101 -3.14 2.41 14.16
C VAL A 101 -4.27 3.15 13.45
N ARG A 102 -4.08 4.43 13.24
CA ARG A 102 -4.90 5.24 12.33
C ARG A 102 -3.99 5.92 11.33
N VAL A 103 -4.40 5.92 10.07
CA VAL A 103 -3.75 6.70 9.01
C VAL A 103 -4.70 7.80 8.56
N ARG A 104 -4.15 8.93 8.17
CA ARG A 104 -4.96 10.02 7.64
C ARG A 104 -5.09 9.89 6.14
N VAL A 105 -6.33 9.82 5.68
CA VAL A 105 -6.68 9.86 4.24
C VAL A 105 -7.55 11.09 4.04
N LEU A 106 -7.05 12.09 3.33
CA LEU A 106 -7.68 13.42 3.27
C LEU A 106 -7.88 13.98 4.68
N SER A 107 -9.12 14.27 5.05
CA SER A 107 -9.51 14.75 6.39
C SER A 107 -9.94 13.64 7.35
N GLN A 108 -9.94 12.38 6.90
CA GLN A 108 -10.42 11.24 7.68
C GLN A 108 -9.28 10.52 8.37
N ALA A 109 -9.49 10.14 9.63
CA ALA A 109 -8.62 9.22 10.34
C ALA A 109 -9.16 7.79 10.11
N VAL A 110 -8.53 7.06 9.20
CA VAL A 110 -8.93 5.69 8.84
C VAL A 110 -8.30 4.70 9.83
N PRO A 111 -9.12 3.95 10.58
CA PRO A 111 -8.60 2.93 11.49
C PRO A 111 -8.12 1.70 10.72
N LEU A 112 -6.98 1.15 11.16
CA LEU A 112 -6.42 -0.08 10.62
C LEU A 112 -6.19 -1.09 11.76
N TRP A 113 -6.54 -2.34 11.50
CA TRP A 113 -6.36 -3.47 12.40
C TRP A 113 -5.24 -4.37 11.89
N ALA A 114 -4.47 -4.93 12.82
CA ALA A 114 -3.50 -5.95 12.48
C ALA A 114 -4.21 -7.20 11.92
N VAL A 115 -3.72 -7.70 10.80
CA VAL A 115 -4.21 -8.91 10.15
C VAL A 115 -3.27 -10.06 10.47
N SER A 116 -3.82 -11.16 10.95
CA SER A 116 -3.06 -12.38 11.21
C SER A 116 -2.46 -12.94 9.92
N THR A 117 -1.19 -13.27 9.99
CA THR A 117 -0.48 -13.96 8.90
C THR A 117 -0.26 -15.44 9.21
N ALA A 118 -0.93 -15.96 10.25
CA ALA A 118 -0.87 -17.37 10.61
C ALA A 118 -1.38 -18.22 9.44
N GLY A 119 -0.65 -19.29 9.12
CA GLY A 119 -0.96 -20.15 7.97
C GLY A 119 -0.41 -19.66 6.62
N SER A 120 0.38 -18.59 6.59
CA SER A 120 1.17 -18.26 5.41
C SER A 120 2.35 -19.25 5.29
N ASP A 121 2.57 -19.77 4.10
CA ASP A 121 3.67 -20.72 3.82
C ASP A 121 5.06 -20.07 3.88
N VAL A 122 5.12 -18.76 4.06
CA VAL A 122 6.36 -18.00 4.05
C VAL A 122 6.48 -17.22 5.35
N GLU A 123 7.46 -17.57 6.17
CA GLU A 123 7.90 -16.73 7.29
C GLU A 123 8.54 -15.44 6.76
N LEU A 124 7.72 -14.45 6.50
CA LEU A 124 8.19 -13.12 6.16
C LEU A 124 8.08 -12.21 7.37
N ASP A 125 9.16 -11.50 7.67
CA ASP A 125 9.17 -10.43 8.67
C ASP A 125 8.40 -9.23 8.11
N ARG A 126 7.11 -9.15 8.44
CA ARG A 126 6.20 -8.11 7.98
C ARG A 126 5.10 -7.81 8.98
N ALA A 127 4.61 -6.59 8.96
CA ALA A 127 3.35 -6.19 9.58
C ALA A 127 2.30 -5.99 8.50
N VAL A 128 1.11 -6.52 8.71
CA VAL A 128 -0.04 -6.39 7.83
C VAL A 128 -1.16 -5.71 8.58
N LEU A 129 -1.66 -4.62 8.03
CA LEU A 129 -2.74 -3.83 8.58
C LEU A 129 -3.82 -3.65 7.50
N ALA A 130 -5.07 -3.72 7.90
CA ALA A 130 -6.18 -3.47 6.99
C ALA A 130 -7.35 -2.76 7.67
N GLY A 131 -8.10 -2.04 6.87
CA GLY A 131 -9.32 -1.34 7.26
C GLY A 131 -10.15 -0.96 6.06
N GLU A 132 -11.23 -0.25 6.29
CA GLU A 132 -12.11 0.24 5.23
C GLU A 132 -11.93 1.74 5.04
N CYS A 133 -11.85 2.16 3.78
CA CYS A 133 -11.79 3.55 3.38
C CYS A 133 -12.69 3.74 2.14
N ASP A 134 -13.72 4.55 2.27
CA ASP A 134 -14.68 4.88 1.19
C ASP A 134 -15.26 3.63 0.49
N GLY A 135 -15.65 2.62 1.27
CA GLY A 135 -16.26 1.39 0.76
C GLY A 135 -15.29 0.43 0.09
N ARG A 136 -13.99 0.62 0.26
CA ARG A 136 -12.92 -0.23 -0.24
C ARG A 136 -12.01 -0.69 0.88
N TRP A 137 -11.38 -1.82 0.69
CA TRP A 137 -10.33 -2.26 1.59
C TRP A 137 -9.06 -1.44 1.37
N LEU A 138 -8.50 -0.95 2.46
CA LEU A 138 -7.19 -0.30 2.51
C LEU A 138 -6.24 -1.21 3.30
N TRP A 139 -5.15 -1.65 2.64
CA TRP A 139 -4.11 -2.46 3.25
C TRP A 139 -2.81 -1.68 3.32
N VAL A 140 -2.09 -1.87 4.41
CA VAL A 140 -0.70 -1.38 4.55
C VAL A 140 0.16 -2.57 4.97
N VAL A 141 1.13 -2.90 4.14
CA VAL A 141 2.08 -3.97 4.38
C VAL A 141 3.47 -3.37 4.55
N LEU A 142 4.08 -3.59 5.69
CA LEU A 142 5.40 -3.07 6.03
C LEU A 142 6.39 -4.21 6.21
N ARG A 143 7.58 -4.04 5.69
CA ARG A 143 8.73 -4.94 5.85
C ARG A 143 9.95 -4.11 6.26
N PRO A 144 10.63 -4.46 7.36
CA PRO A 144 10.29 -5.48 8.37
C PRO A 144 9.05 -5.12 9.20
N ALA A 145 8.57 -6.04 10.02
CA ALA A 145 7.40 -5.83 10.87
C ALA A 145 7.59 -4.67 11.88
N SER A 146 8.81 -4.44 12.34
CA SER A 146 9.16 -3.35 13.25
C SER A 146 8.90 -1.97 12.64
N ALA A 147 8.89 -1.85 11.31
CA ALA A 147 8.57 -0.61 10.60
C ALA A 147 7.15 -0.11 10.85
N MET A 148 6.28 -0.93 11.47
CA MET A 148 4.97 -0.49 11.92
C MET A 148 5.04 0.73 12.86
N LEU A 149 6.15 0.95 13.54
CA LEU A 149 6.36 2.12 14.38
C LEU A 149 6.35 3.43 13.58
N LEU A 150 6.68 3.41 12.30
CA LEU A 150 6.58 4.57 11.42
C LEU A 150 5.15 5.09 11.31
N LEU A 151 4.15 4.23 11.42
CA LEU A 151 2.74 4.60 11.33
C LEU A 151 2.21 5.32 12.59
N ARG A 152 2.97 5.33 13.68
CA ARG A 152 2.58 6.05 14.91
C ARG A 152 2.72 7.57 14.77
N GLU A 153 3.52 8.02 13.82
CA GLU A 153 3.67 9.44 13.49
C GLU A 153 2.66 9.80 12.39
N GLU A 154 1.41 10.01 12.73
CA GLU A 154 0.32 10.47 11.86
C GLU A 154 0.61 10.38 10.34
N TRP A 155 0.72 9.17 9.81
CA TRP A 155 0.95 8.97 8.40
C TRP A 155 -0.24 9.49 7.59
N ILE A 156 0.09 10.33 6.62
CA ILE A 156 -0.86 10.85 5.66
C ILE A 156 -0.70 10.04 4.38
N LEU A 157 -1.80 9.48 3.92
CA LEU A 157 -1.92 8.88 2.61
C LEU A 157 -2.65 9.84 1.69
N ARG A 158 -2.06 10.17 0.57
CA ARG A 158 -2.65 11.03 -0.44
C ARG A 158 -3.06 10.21 -1.66
N ASP A 159 -4.28 10.44 -2.14
CA ASP A 159 -4.69 9.94 -3.43
C ASP A 159 -3.95 10.70 -4.53
N VAL A 160 -3.14 9.97 -5.28
CA VAL A 160 -2.32 10.51 -6.37
C VAL A 160 -2.93 10.26 -7.74
N SER A 161 -4.09 9.62 -7.81
CA SER A 161 -4.76 9.32 -9.09
C SER A 161 -5.05 10.55 -9.93
N GLY A 162 -5.33 11.68 -9.28
CA GLY A 162 -5.59 12.97 -9.93
C GLY A 162 -4.37 13.91 -9.97
N LEU A 163 -3.22 13.51 -9.43
CA LEU A 163 -2.02 14.34 -9.47
C LEU A 163 -1.35 14.25 -10.84
N GLY A 164 -1.12 15.40 -11.45
CA GLY A 164 -0.37 15.52 -12.68
C GLY A 164 1.10 15.90 -12.42
N PRO A 165 1.48 17.17 -12.69
CA PRO A 165 2.86 17.63 -12.61
C PRO A 165 3.61 17.34 -11.30
N PRO A 166 3.01 17.40 -10.10
CA PRO A 166 3.72 17.10 -8.86
C PRO A 166 4.34 15.70 -8.78
N LEU A 167 3.86 14.74 -9.58
CA LEU A 167 4.42 13.39 -9.62
C LEU A 167 5.83 13.34 -10.19
N VAL A 168 6.22 14.31 -11.02
CA VAL A 168 7.56 14.35 -11.62
C VAL A 168 8.66 14.59 -10.59
N GLU A 169 8.31 15.18 -9.45
CA GLU A 169 9.25 15.45 -8.34
C GLU A 169 9.50 14.23 -7.46
N LEU A 170 8.71 13.16 -7.62
CA LEU A 170 8.89 11.94 -6.84
C LEU A 170 10.10 11.15 -7.37
N PRO A 171 10.96 10.65 -6.48
CA PRO A 171 11.99 9.71 -6.87
C PRO A 171 11.38 8.34 -7.15
N PHE A 172 11.76 7.73 -8.26
CA PHE A 172 11.35 6.40 -8.70
C PHE A 172 12.56 5.50 -8.89
N GLY A 173 12.39 4.22 -8.68
CA GLY A 173 13.40 3.21 -9.00
C GLY A 173 13.70 2.27 -7.84
N GLY A 174 14.93 1.76 -7.82
CA GLY A 174 15.39 0.78 -6.85
C GLY A 174 14.86 -0.63 -7.10
N PRO A 175 15.27 -1.61 -6.27
CA PRO A 175 14.78 -2.97 -6.35
C PRO A 175 13.29 -3.02 -6.00
N ARG A 176 12.55 -3.83 -6.74
CA ARG A 176 11.12 -4.03 -6.49
C ARG A 176 10.91 -4.91 -5.26
N PRO A 177 9.99 -4.53 -4.35
CA PRO A 177 9.59 -5.40 -3.25
C PRO A 177 9.02 -6.73 -3.76
N GLY A 178 9.34 -7.82 -3.05
CA GLY A 178 8.74 -9.12 -3.31
C GLY A 178 7.30 -9.19 -2.78
N TRP A 179 6.31 -9.34 -3.68
CA TRP A 179 4.91 -9.62 -3.35
C TRP A 179 4.16 -10.26 -4.51
#